data_92d37d515167b909e3eb93803d5903a1
#
_entry.id   92d37d515167b909e3eb93803d5903a1
#
_cell.length_a   1.000
_cell.length_b   1.000
_cell.length_c   1.000
_cell.angle_alpha   90.00
_cell.angle_beta   90.00
_cell.angle_gamma   90.00
#
_symmetry.space_group_name_H-M   'P 1'
#
loop_
_entity.id
_entity.type
_entity.pdbx_description
1 polymer ?
#
loop_
_entity_poly.entity_id
_entity_poly.type
_entity_poly.pdbx_seq_one_letter_code
_entity_poly.pdbx_strand_id
1 'polypeptide(L)'
;MGRDSVVKETTLESFLAEKSVKRGDASWKKTIGLNVHDDINGDGEINALDKKAAGDFDLWHEHAVDGVGHRWGMAIDLTSCIGCSACVTACHIENNVPVVGKDEVRRHRDMHWMRIDRFYASDWDMERGEKEGVGVISTYGKMEEPGANPQTVHMPMMCQHCNHAPCETVCPVAATTHSNEGVNQMTYNRCIGTRYCANNCPFKVRRFNWFHYPGYDKFQNFNPAQDAIQRMVLNPDVVVRSRGVMEKCSLCVQRTQSAKLEAKKAGAPLEDGSAITACAEACPTNAITFGDLNDTSSEVRSTYDNNRTYHALEEVGVQPNVAYLTKVRNTPNS
;
A
#
# COMPACT_ATOMS: atom_id res chain seq x y z
N MET A 1 7.02 8.06 -15.34
CA MET A 1 6.84 6.64 -14.99
C MET A 1 5.46 6.24 -15.45
N GLY A 2 5.33 5.10 -16.11
CA GLY A 2 4.05 4.62 -16.57
C GLY A 2 3.14 4.21 -15.41
N ARG A 3 1.84 4.14 -15.66
CA ARG A 3 0.82 3.66 -14.72
C ARG A 3 1.10 2.23 -14.23
N ASP A 4 1.74 1.41 -15.07
CA ASP A 4 1.96 -0.03 -14.88
C ASP A 4 2.84 -0.37 -13.69
N SER A 5 3.68 0.55 -13.22
CA SER A 5 4.47 0.35 -12.00
C SER A 5 3.64 0.42 -10.71
N VAL A 6 2.45 1.01 -10.76
CA VAL A 6 1.57 1.19 -9.60
C VAL A 6 0.33 0.31 -9.70
N VAL A 7 -0.37 0.34 -10.85
CA VAL A 7 -1.60 -0.42 -11.08
C VAL A 7 -1.41 -1.36 -12.25
N LYS A 8 -1.67 -2.64 -12.02
CA LYS A 8 -1.69 -3.67 -13.06
C LYS A 8 -3.12 -4.11 -13.33
N GLU A 9 -3.46 -4.22 -14.59
CA GLU A 9 -4.76 -4.71 -15.04
C GLU A 9 -4.63 -5.57 -16.29
N THR A 10 -5.57 -6.46 -16.49
CA THR A 10 -5.63 -7.36 -17.65
C THR A 10 -7.08 -7.69 -18.00
N THR A 11 -7.32 -8.17 -19.20
CA THR A 11 -8.63 -8.73 -19.58
C THR A 11 -8.77 -10.17 -19.10
N LEU A 12 -10.02 -10.64 -18.98
CA LEU A 12 -10.29 -12.03 -18.60
C LEU A 12 -9.72 -13.01 -19.65
N GLU A 13 -9.81 -12.65 -20.92
CA GLU A 13 -9.29 -13.46 -22.02
C GLU A 13 -7.76 -13.63 -21.91
N SER A 14 -7.02 -12.54 -21.79
CA SER A 14 -5.55 -12.57 -21.58
C SER A 14 -5.16 -13.32 -20.32
N PHE A 15 -5.88 -13.12 -19.23
CA PHE A 15 -5.63 -13.82 -17.98
C PHE A 15 -5.82 -15.34 -18.12
N LEU A 16 -6.89 -15.79 -18.80
CA LEU A 16 -7.14 -17.22 -19.01
C LEU A 16 -6.13 -17.85 -19.97
N ALA A 17 -5.69 -17.12 -21.00
CA ALA A 17 -4.67 -17.59 -21.95
C ALA A 17 -3.31 -17.81 -21.27
N GLU A 18 -2.96 -16.98 -20.28
CA GLU A 18 -1.67 -17.01 -19.60
C GLU A 18 -1.74 -17.61 -18.18
N LYS A 19 -2.84 -18.29 -17.82
CA LYS A 19 -3.05 -18.82 -16.46
C LYS A 19 -1.96 -19.78 -15.98
N SER A 20 -1.31 -20.49 -16.89
CA SER A 20 -0.23 -21.44 -16.61
C SER A 20 1.18 -20.80 -16.65
N VAL A 21 1.29 -19.53 -17.02
CA VAL A 21 2.57 -18.82 -17.09
C VAL A 21 3.09 -18.56 -15.69
N LYS A 22 4.38 -18.76 -15.47
CA LYS A 22 5.01 -18.52 -14.16
C LYS A 22 4.82 -17.06 -13.72
N ARG A 23 4.71 -16.88 -12.41
CA ARG A 23 4.68 -15.54 -11.81
C ARG A 23 5.91 -14.74 -12.27
N GLY A 24 5.68 -13.58 -12.89
CA GLY A 24 6.72 -12.72 -13.43
C GLY A 24 6.78 -12.70 -14.97
N ASP A 25 6.44 -13.79 -15.64
CA ASP A 25 6.54 -13.91 -17.11
C ASP A 25 5.25 -13.53 -17.85
N ALA A 26 4.15 -13.32 -17.12
CA ALA A 26 2.88 -12.96 -17.73
C ALA A 26 2.93 -11.55 -18.35
N SER A 27 2.35 -11.39 -19.54
CA SER A 27 2.38 -10.14 -20.32
C SER A 27 1.87 -8.92 -19.54
N TRP A 28 0.89 -9.14 -18.66
CA TRP A 28 0.29 -8.11 -17.80
C TRP A 28 1.10 -7.82 -16.52
N LYS A 29 2.21 -8.55 -16.28
CA LYS A 29 3.13 -8.33 -15.15
C LYS A 29 4.48 -7.76 -15.57
N LYS A 30 4.55 -7.08 -16.69
CA LYS A 30 5.81 -6.47 -17.14
C LYS A 30 6.51 -5.75 -16.00
N THR A 31 7.70 -6.23 -15.66
CA THR A 31 8.62 -5.57 -14.71
C THR A 31 9.63 -4.75 -15.50
N ILE A 32 10.10 -3.67 -14.90
CA ILE A 32 11.18 -2.88 -15.49
C ILE A 32 12.47 -3.70 -15.40
N GLY A 33 13.03 -4.06 -16.55
CA GLY A 33 14.35 -4.67 -16.63
C GLY A 33 15.44 -3.59 -16.62
N LEU A 34 16.41 -3.74 -15.75
CA LEU A 34 17.62 -2.91 -15.71
C LEU A 34 18.77 -3.64 -16.39
N ASN A 35 19.54 -2.92 -17.21
CA ASN A 35 20.75 -3.48 -17.83
C ASN A 35 21.75 -3.84 -16.75
N VAL A 36 22.35 -4.99 -16.88
CA VAL A 36 23.43 -5.47 -15.98
C VAL A 36 24.75 -5.57 -16.73
N HIS A 37 25.83 -5.66 -15.99
CA HIS A 37 27.20 -5.81 -16.54
C HIS A 37 27.65 -7.28 -16.55
N ASP A 38 26.68 -8.20 -16.42
CA ASP A 38 26.91 -9.64 -16.47
C ASP A 38 26.17 -10.21 -17.70
N ASP A 39 26.79 -11.16 -18.39
CA ASP A 39 26.13 -11.92 -19.44
C ASP A 39 25.10 -12.89 -18.81
N ILE A 40 23.84 -12.45 -18.75
CA ILE A 40 22.75 -13.23 -18.15
C ILE A 40 22.14 -14.19 -19.18
N ASN A 41 22.12 -13.79 -20.44
CA ASN A 41 21.53 -14.58 -21.51
C ASN A 41 22.45 -15.69 -22.03
N GLY A 42 23.76 -15.65 -21.67
CA GLY A 42 24.74 -16.66 -21.99
C GLY A 42 25.23 -16.64 -23.44
N ASP A 43 25.09 -15.51 -24.14
CA ASP A 43 25.52 -15.37 -25.54
C ASP A 43 27.01 -15.00 -25.68
N GLY A 44 27.69 -14.72 -24.58
CA GLY A 44 29.10 -14.35 -24.51
C GLY A 44 29.39 -12.85 -24.69
N GLU A 45 28.35 -12.03 -24.85
CA GLU A 45 28.45 -10.58 -25.00
C GLU A 45 27.57 -9.86 -23.98
N ILE A 46 28.09 -8.82 -23.34
CA ILE A 46 27.29 -7.95 -22.44
C ILE A 46 26.62 -6.87 -23.28
N ASN A 47 25.30 -6.93 -23.38
CA ASN A 47 24.53 -6.04 -24.24
C ASN A 47 23.16 -5.63 -23.65
N ALA A 48 22.34 -4.94 -24.41
CA ALA A 48 21.04 -4.44 -23.96
C ALA A 48 19.99 -5.55 -23.70
N LEU A 49 20.28 -6.81 -24.03
CA LEU A 49 19.41 -7.97 -23.74
C LEU A 49 19.69 -8.54 -22.34
N ASP A 50 20.85 -8.21 -21.75
CA ASP A 50 21.20 -8.60 -20.39
C ASP A 50 20.49 -7.71 -19.39
N LYS A 51 19.28 -8.13 -19.03
CA LYS A 51 18.43 -7.40 -18.10
C LYS A 51 18.07 -8.28 -16.91
N LYS A 52 18.15 -7.67 -15.75
CA LYS A 52 17.65 -8.23 -14.49
C LYS A 52 16.45 -7.42 -14.04
N ALA A 53 15.41 -8.07 -13.50
CA ALA A 53 14.26 -7.33 -12.99
C ALA A 53 14.71 -6.36 -11.88
N ALA A 54 14.14 -5.15 -11.89
CA ALA A 54 14.54 -4.12 -10.92
C ALA A 54 14.37 -4.59 -9.46
N GLY A 55 13.39 -5.43 -9.18
CA GLY A 55 13.16 -6.03 -7.87
C GLY A 55 14.22 -7.04 -7.41
N ASP A 56 15.05 -7.55 -8.33
CA ASP A 56 16.12 -8.51 -8.02
C ASP A 56 17.44 -7.83 -7.64
N PHE A 57 17.50 -6.50 -7.74
CA PHE A 57 18.64 -5.71 -7.26
C PHE A 57 18.42 -5.38 -5.79
N ASP A 58 19.10 -6.07 -4.92
CA ASP A 58 19.03 -5.86 -3.49
C ASP A 58 20.41 -5.54 -2.92
N LEU A 59 20.53 -4.39 -2.25
CA LEU A 59 21.73 -3.97 -1.51
C LEU A 59 21.64 -4.35 -0.02
N TRP A 60 20.54 -4.97 0.39
CA TRP A 60 20.25 -5.32 1.77
C TRP A 60 20.44 -6.82 1.99
N HIS A 61 20.80 -7.19 3.20
CA HIS A 61 20.76 -8.58 3.62
C HIS A 61 19.34 -9.04 3.91
N GLU A 62 19.11 -10.35 3.90
CA GLU A 62 17.81 -10.93 4.27
C GLU A 62 17.29 -10.34 5.57
N HIS A 63 15.99 -10.03 5.59
CA HIS A 63 15.36 -9.43 6.75
C HIS A 63 15.12 -10.50 7.81
N ALA A 64 15.53 -10.22 9.07
CA ALA A 64 15.45 -11.18 10.18
C ALA A 64 14.04 -11.67 10.55
N VAL A 65 13.00 -11.12 9.96
CA VAL A 65 11.60 -11.50 10.20
C VAL A 65 11.12 -12.67 9.34
N ASP A 66 11.85 -13.03 8.29
CA ASP A 66 11.46 -14.13 7.41
C ASP A 66 11.63 -15.47 8.13
N GLY A 67 10.50 -16.20 8.30
CA GLY A 67 10.47 -17.49 8.99
C GLY A 67 10.71 -17.43 10.50
N VAL A 68 10.77 -16.26 11.11
CA VAL A 68 11.00 -16.10 12.56
C VAL A 68 9.82 -15.37 13.21
N GLY A 69 9.01 -16.10 13.97
CA GLY A 69 7.81 -15.54 14.63
C GLY A 69 6.75 -15.10 13.62
N HIS A 70 6.02 -14.05 13.93
CA HIS A 70 4.99 -13.49 13.04
C HIS A 70 5.59 -12.49 12.06
N ARG A 71 5.07 -12.47 10.85
CA ARG A 71 5.29 -11.41 9.86
C ARG A 71 3.96 -10.93 9.31
N TRP A 72 3.54 -9.76 9.74
CA TRP A 72 2.24 -9.22 9.34
C TRP A 72 2.26 -8.66 7.93
N GLY A 73 1.30 -9.10 7.13
CA GLY A 73 1.12 -8.64 5.77
C GLY A 73 -0.35 -8.46 5.38
N MET A 74 -0.54 -7.82 4.24
CA MET A 74 -1.87 -7.52 3.71
C MET A 74 -1.88 -7.74 2.20
N ALA A 75 -2.96 -8.31 1.68
CA ALA A 75 -3.22 -8.42 0.25
C ALA A 75 -4.52 -7.71 -0.12
N ILE A 76 -4.54 -7.01 -1.25
CA ILE A 76 -5.70 -6.24 -1.71
C ILE A 76 -6.07 -6.64 -3.13
N ASP A 77 -7.24 -7.24 -3.31
CA ASP A 77 -7.75 -7.61 -4.64
C ASP A 77 -8.42 -6.42 -5.32
N LEU A 78 -7.75 -5.89 -6.35
CA LEU A 78 -8.28 -4.77 -7.14
C LEU A 78 -9.49 -5.16 -8.00
N THR A 79 -9.72 -6.47 -8.24
CA THR A 79 -10.92 -6.94 -8.93
C THR A 79 -12.15 -6.80 -8.04
N SER A 80 -12.02 -7.16 -6.76
CA SER A 80 -13.09 -7.11 -5.78
C SER A 80 -13.33 -5.70 -5.21
N CYS A 81 -12.30 -4.83 -5.27
CA CYS A 81 -12.42 -3.47 -4.74
C CYS A 81 -13.37 -2.60 -5.58
N ILE A 82 -14.42 -2.10 -4.94
CA ILE A 82 -15.44 -1.20 -5.54
C ILE A 82 -15.22 0.28 -5.20
N GLY A 83 -14.21 0.63 -4.42
CA GLY A 83 -13.89 2.01 -4.06
C GLY A 83 -14.88 2.67 -3.09
N CYS A 84 -15.63 1.90 -2.29
CA CYS A 84 -16.70 2.40 -1.40
C CYS A 84 -16.20 3.24 -0.20
N SER A 85 -14.90 3.26 0.09
CA SER A 85 -14.27 3.99 1.20
C SER A 85 -14.62 3.51 2.61
N ALA A 86 -15.30 2.37 2.79
CA ALA A 86 -15.60 1.82 4.12
C ALA A 86 -14.31 1.56 4.93
N CYS A 87 -13.27 1.06 4.27
CA CYS A 87 -11.95 0.84 4.87
C CYS A 87 -11.29 2.14 5.38
N VAL A 88 -11.47 3.25 4.66
CA VAL A 88 -10.96 4.57 5.06
C VAL A 88 -11.67 5.04 6.32
N THR A 89 -13.00 4.95 6.36
CA THR A 89 -13.82 5.33 7.52
C THR A 89 -13.48 4.48 8.74
N ALA A 90 -13.41 3.15 8.57
CA ALA A 90 -13.03 2.23 9.64
C ALA A 90 -11.64 2.54 10.21
N CYS A 91 -10.67 2.88 9.34
CA CYS A 91 -9.33 3.30 9.76
C CYS A 91 -9.37 4.57 10.61
N HIS A 92 -10.19 5.56 10.26
CA HIS A 92 -10.35 6.80 11.03
C HIS A 92 -10.91 6.53 12.42
N ILE A 93 -11.96 5.71 12.51
CA ILE A 93 -12.63 5.39 13.78
C ILE A 93 -11.70 4.56 14.68
N GLU A 94 -11.13 3.49 14.15
CA GLU A 94 -10.27 2.57 14.90
C GLU A 94 -9.02 3.23 15.44
N ASN A 95 -8.38 4.08 14.64
CA ASN A 95 -7.06 4.62 14.96
C ASN A 95 -7.10 6.09 15.43
N ASN A 96 -8.25 6.61 15.81
CA ASN A 96 -8.42 8.00 16.25
C ASN A 96 -7.78 9.00 15.26
N VAL A 97 -7.93 8.75 13.94
CA VAL A 97 -7.37 9.63 12.91
C VAL A 97 -8.22 10.90 12.84
N PRO A 98 -7.62 12.10 13.00
CA PRO A 98 -8.39 13.33 13.02
C PRO A 98 -9.03 13.65 11.68
N VAL A 99 -10.25 14.20 11.70
CA VAL A 99 -10.95 14.73 10.53
C VAL A 99 -10.62 16.21 10.40
N VAL A 100 -10.13 16.63 9.26
CA VAL A 100 -9.59 17.99 9.06
C VAL A 100 -10.48 18.90 8.20
N GLY A 101 -11.44 18.32 7.47
CA GLY A 101 -12.34 19.05 6.60
C GLY A 101 -11.73 19.39 5.22
N LYS A 102 -12.62 19.81 4.32
CA LYS A 102 -12.31 20.03 2.89
C LYS A 102 -11.22 21.09 2.65
N ASP A 103 -11.21 22.14 3.45
CA ASP A 103 -10.27 23.24 3.26
C ASP A 103 -8.82 22.83 3.55
N GLU A 104 -8.60 22.00 4.55
CA GLU A 104 -7.27 21.52 4.87
C GLU A 104 -6.82 20.43 3.85
N VAL A 105 -7.75 19.64 3.36
CA VAL A 105 -7.47 18.68 2.26
C VAL A 105 -6.99 19.43 1.00
N ARG A 106 -7.64 20.54 0.63
CA ARG A 106 -7.23 21.39 -0.50
C ARG A 106 -5.83 22.00 -0.31
N ARG A 107 -5.39 22.17 0.94
CA ARG A 107 -4.07 22.66 1.29
C ARG A 107 -3.02 21.55 1.43
N HIS A 108 -3.34 20.34 1.00
CA HIS A 108 -2.49 19.14 1.16
C HIS A 108 -2.14 18.83 2.62
N ARG A 109 -3.09 19.07 3.55
CA ARG A 109 -2.99 18.79 4.96
C ARG A 109 -3.98 17.73 5.43
N ASP A 110 -4.34 16.83 4.53
CA ASP A 110 -5.19 15.68 4.84
C ASP A 110 -4.51 14.74 5.86
N MET A 111 -5.35 14.08 6.68
CA MET A 111 -4.88 13.14 7.71
C MET A 111 -5.28 11.70 7.45
N HIS A 112 -5.78 11.38 6.27
CA HIS A 112 -6.13 10.01 5.92
C HIS A 112 -4.91 9.09 5.92
N TRP A 113 -4.89 8.08 6.80
CA TRP A 113 -3.84 7.05 6.80
C TRP A 113 -3.96 6.10 5.61
N MET A 114 -5.17 5.93 5.12
CA MET A 114 -5.49 5.21 3.90
C MET A 114 -6.27 6.13 2.97
N ARG A 115 -5.92 6.14 1.70
CA ARG A 115 -6.66 6.81 0.63
C ARG A 115 -7.03 5.79 -0.43
N ILE A 116 -7.99 6.11 -1.27
CA ILE A 116 -8.32 5.31 -2.46
C ILE A 116 -7.90 6.10 -3.69
N ASP A 117 -6.84 5.65 -4.33
CA ASP A 117 -6.40 6.20 -5.60
C ASP A 117 -7.28 5.66 -6.72
N ARG A 118 -7.59 6.51 -7.71
CA ARG A 118 -8.41 6.16 -8.86
C ARG A 118 -7.58 6.28 -10.11
N PHE A 119 -7.49 5.19 -10.86
CA PHE A 119 -6.79 5.13 -12.13
C PHE A 119 -7.80 4.92 -13.23
N TYR A 120 -7.90 5.91 -14.12
CA TYR A 120 -8.83 5.87 -15.24
C TYR A 120 -8.16 5.23 -16.44
N ALA A 121 -8.90 4.40 -17.17
CA ALA A 121 -8.48 3.89 -18.46
C ALA A 121 -8.73 4.97 -19.53
N SER A 122 -7.85 4.99 -20.53
CA SER A 122 -7.97 5.79 -21.74
C SER A 122 -7.89 4.88 -22.94
N ASP A 123 -8.47 5.28 -24.07
CA ASP A 123 -8.30 4.60 -25.35
C ASP A 123 -6.91 4.87 -25.96
N TRP A 124 -6.12 5.73 -25.32
CA TRP A 124 -4.76 6.08 -25.69
C TRP A 124 -3.77 5.59 -24.64
N ASP A 125 -2.66 5.05 -25.12
CA ASP A 125 -1.47 4.73 -24.34
C ASP A 125 -0.20 5.26 -25.06
N MET A 126 0.96 5.08 -24.45
CA MET A 126 2.23 5.57 -25.03
C MET A 126 2.59 4.77 -26.30
N GLU A 127 2.29 3.48 -26.34
CA GLU A 127 2.58 2.61 -27.50
C GLU A 127 1.74 3.02 -28.71
N ARG A 128 0.47 3.32 -28.51
CA ARG A 128 -0.39 3.87 -29.55
C ARG A 128 0.07 5.22 -30.04
N GLY A 129 0.48 6.09 -29.13
CA GLY A 129 1.03 7.41 -29.49
C GLY A 129 2.27 7.30 -30.37
N GLU A 130 3.15 6.37 -30.06
CA GLU A 130 4.35 6.11 -30.85
C GLU A 130 4.00 5.53 -32.23
N LYS A 131 3.12 4.52 -32.31
CA LYS A 131 2.64 3.93 -33.56
C LYS A 131 1.96 4.95 -34.48
N GLU A 132 1.20 5.88 -33.91
CA GLU A 132 0.50 6.92 -34.69
C GLU A 132 1.37 8.18 -34.94
N GLY A 133 2.64 8.18 -34.52
CA GLY A 133 3.57 9.28 -34.71
C GLY A 133 3.22 10.54 -33.92
N VAL A 134 2.47 10.40 -32.83
CA VAL A 134 2.07 11.50 -31.95
C VAL A 134 3.21 11.79 -30.97
N GLY A 135 3.59 13.04 -30.82
CA GLY A 135 4.63 13.41 -29.85
C GLY A 135 4.22 13.10 -28.41
N VAL A 136 5.20 12.80 -27.55
CA VAL A 136 5.00 12.38 -26.15
C VAL A 136 4.04 13.29 -25.39
N ILE A 137 4.23 14.63 -25.46
CA ILE A 137 3.37 15.60 -24.75
C ILE A 137 1.92 15.54 -25.27
N SER A 138 1.74 15.42 -26.58
CA SER A 138 0.42 15.32 -27.19
C SER A 138 -0.26 14.01 -26.86
N THR A 139 0.49 12.90 -26.73
CA THR A 139 -0.02 11.60 -26.28
C THR A 139 -0.55 11.70 -24.84
N TYR A 140 0.16 12.36 -23.93
CA TYR A 140 -0.35 12.60 -22.58
C TYR A 140 -1.66 13.40 -22.60
N GLY A 141 -1.77 14.43 -23.43
CA GLY A 141 -3.02 15.19 -23.58
C GLY A 141 -4.18 14.31 -24.06
N LYS A 142 -3.94 13.41 -25.00
CA LYS A 142 -4.95 12.46 -25.47
C LYS A 142 -5.32 11.39 -24.43
N MET A 143 -4.39 10.99 -23.57
CA MET A 143 -4.67 10.06 -22.46
C MET A 143 -5.56 10.70 -21.38
N GLU A 144 -5.68 12.02 -21.31
CA GLU A 144 -6.59 12.72 -20.40
C GLU A 144 -8.03 12.73 -20.93
N GLU A 145 -8.24 12.51 -22.22
CA GLU A 145 -9.58 12.45 -22.80
C GLU A 145 -10.29 11.18 -22.33
N PRO A 146 -11.61 11.26 -21.97
CA PRO A 146 -12.39 10.09 -21.62
C PRO A 146 -12.43 9.09 -22.77
N GLY A 147 -12.17 7.82 -22.48
CA GLY A 147 -12.35 6.75 -23.45
C GLY A 147 -13.82 6.53 -23.78
N ALA A 148 -14.09 5.83 -24.88
CA ALA A 148 -15.45 5.45 -25.29
C ALA A 148 -16.13 4.55 -24.25
N ASN A 149 -15.37 3.76 -23.51
CA ASN A 149 -15.82 2.93 -22.38
C ASN A 149 -14.95 3.20 -21.15
N PRO A 150 -15.15 4.31 -20.43
CA PRO A 150 -14.28 4.71 -19.32
C PRO A 150 -14.32 3.66 -18.21
N GLN A 151 -13.14 3.16 -17.85
CA GLN A 151 -12.94 2.17 -16.81
C GLN A 151 -12.14 2.79 -15.66
N THR A 152 -12.44 2.38 -14.43
CA THR A 152 -11.72 2.86 -13.26
C THR A 152 -11.19 1.70 -12.44
N VAL A 153 -9.93 1.80 -11.98
CA VAL A 153 -9.38 0.95 -10.92
C VAL A 153 -9.35 1.76 -9.64
N HIS A 154 -9.94 1.21 -8.60
CA HIS A 154 -9.84 1.74 -7.24
C HIS A 154 -8.73 1.01 -6.50
N MET A 155 -7.73 1.74 -6.01
CA MET A 155 -6.58 1.18 -5.33
C MET A 155 -6.45 1.79 -3.93
N PRO A 156 -6.85 1.06 -2.87
CA PRO A 156 -6.57 1.48 -1.50
C PRO A 156 -5.05 1.57 -1.29
N MET A 157 -4.57 2.73 -0.84
CA MET A 157 -3.16 3.00 -0.62
C MET A 157 -2.93 3.45 0.82
N MET A 158 -2.12 2.68 1.55
CA MET A 158 -1.71 2.95 2.92
C MET A 158 -0.20 2.73 3.07
N CYS A 159 0.33 2.83 4.30
CA CYS A 159 1.71 2.45 4.56
C CYS A 159 1.94 1.00 4.10
N GLN A 160 2.96 0.79 3.28
CA GLN A 160 3.29 -0.52 2.72
C GLN A 160 4.14 -1.37 3.67
N HIS A 161 4.49 -0.84 4.85
CA HIS A 161 5.32 -1.51 5.85
C HIS A 161 6.57 -2.15 5.22
N CYS A 162 7.28 -1.32 4.44
CA CYS A 162 8.44 -1.74 3.66
C CYS A 162 9.54 -2.33 4.56
N ASN A 163 10.11 -3.48 4.19
CA ASN A 163 11.23 -4.07 4.91
C ASN A 163 12.52 -3.27 4.68
N HIS A 164 12.69 -2.68 3.50
CA HIS A 164 13.74 -1.70 3.21
C HIS A 164 13.14 -0.29 3.23
N ALA A 165 12.80 0.19 4.42
CA ALA A 165 11.99 1.39 4.60
C ALA A 165 12.80 2.68 4.41
N PRO A 166 12.64 3.42 3.29
CA PRO A 166 13.38 4.67 3.06
C PRO A 166 12.98 5.79 4.04
N CYS A 167 11.87 5.63 4.75
CA CYS A 167 11.46 6.56 5.81
C CYS A 167 12.20 6.35 7.13
N GLU A 168 12.78 5.18 7.36
CA GLU A 168 13.57 4.89 8.57
C GLU A 168 14.96 5.50 8.48
N THR A 169 15.62 5.34 7.34
CA THR A 169 16.99 5.82 7.10
C THR A 169 17.14 7.34 7.21
N VAL A 170 16.07 8.09 6.96
CA VAL A 170 16.10 9.57 6.98
C VAL A 170 15.58 10.19 8.28
N CYS A 171 15.19 9.37 9.27
CA CYS A 171 14.69 9.88 10.52
C CYS A 171 15.84 10.19 11.48
N PRO A 172 16.11 11.48 11.82
CA PRO A 172 17.28 11.85 12.63
C PRO A 172 17.20 11.38 14.08
N VAL A 173 16.02 11.00 14.55
CA VAL A 173 15.76 10.59 15.93
C VAL A 173 15.26 9.15 16.04
N ALA A 174 15.33 8.38 14.98
CA ALA A 174 14.83 7.00 14.91
C ALA A 174 13.39 6.85 15.46
N ALA A 175 12.51 7.83 15.16
CA ALA A 175 11.10 7.76 15.50
C ALA A 175 10.31 6.79 14.62
N THR A 176 10.88 6.43 13.46
CA THR A 176 10.37 5.40 12.56
C THR A 176 11.31 4.20 12.63
N THR A 177 10.80 3.07 13.06
CA THR A 177 11.57 1.84 13.27
C THR A 177 10.78 0.61 12.84
N HIS A 178 11.46 -0.50 12.61
CA HIS A 178 10.86 -1.79 12.29
C HIS A 178 10.67 -2.63 13.55
N SER A 179 9.53 -3.32 13.65
CA SER A 179 9.33 -4.35 14.66
C SER A 179 9.89 -5.70 14.18
N ASN A 180 10.10 -6.60 15.12
CA ASN A 180 10.48 -7.99 14.81
C ASN A 180 9.38 -8.79 14.07
N GLU A 181 8.20 -8.18 13.87
CA GLU A 181 7.05 -8.78 13.19
C GLU A 181 6.79 -8.13 11.81
N GLY A 182 7.79 -7.46 11.25
CA GLY A 182 7.70 -6.82 9.91
C GLY A 182 6.89 -5.53 9.87
N VAL A 183 6.49 -4.97 11.01
CA VAL A 183 5.68 -3.74 11.04
C VAL A 183 6.57 -2.52 11.17
N ASN A 184 6.52 -1.62 10.19
CA ASN A 184 7.12 -0.29 10.31
C ASN A 184 6.31 0.52 11.35
N GLN A 185 6.94 0.90 12.45
CA GLN A 185 6.32 1.57 13.59
C GLN A 185 6.62 3.06 13.61
N MET A 186 5.82 3.81 14.36
CA MET A 186 6.02 5.23 14.61
C MET A 186 5.99 5.51 16.11
N THR A 187 7.12 5.96 16.64
CA THR A 187 7.24 6.37 18.04
C THR A 187 6.92 7.87 18.14
N TYR A 188 5.68 8.20 18.44
CA TYR A 188 5.17 9.57 18.38
C TYR A 188 5.89 10.56 19.29
N ASN A 189 6.22 10.17 20.52
CA ASN A 189 6.92 11.01 21.49
C ASN A 189 8.40 11.26 21.13
N ARG A 190 8.97 10.51 20.20
CA ARG A 190 10.32 10.72 19.65
C ARG A 190 10.31 11.64 18.43
N CYS A 191 9.16 11.76 17.75
CA CYS A 191 9.07 12.50 16.50
C CYS A 191 9.20 14.01 16.74
N ILE A 192 10.17 14.64 16.07
CA ILE A 192 10.41 16.08 16.10
C ILE A 192 9.85 16.82 14.87
N GLY A 193 9.14 16.10 13.98
CA GLY A 193 8.40 16.70 12.88
C GLY A 193 9.23 17.23 11.69
N THR A 194 10.41 16.68 11.44
CA THR A 194 11.24 17.08 10.28
C THR A 194 10.56 16.79 8.92
N ARG A 195 9.58 15.87 8.87
CA ARG A 195 8.81 15.47 7.68
C ARG A 195 9.62 14.86 6.54
N TYR A 196 10.92 14.67 6.71
CA TYR A 196 11.73 14.06 5.67
C TYR A 196 11.23 12.63 5.34
N CYS A 197 10.78 11.88 6.32
CA CYS A 197 10.17 10.57 6.11
C CYS A 197 8.93 10.60 5.19
N ALA A 198 8.16 11.70 5.16
CA ALA A 198 7.06 11.88 4.20
C ALA A 198 7.57 12.16 2.79
N ASN A 199 8.60 13.00 2.66
CA ASN A 199 9.20 13.31 1.36
C ASN A 199 9.84 12.07 0.74
N ASN A 200 10.50 11.25 1.56
CA ASN A 200 11.21 10.04 1.11
C ASN A 200 10.30 8.81 0.92
N CYS A 201 9.05 8.88 1.34
CA CYS A 201 8.09 7.80 1.12
C CYS A 201 7.65 7.77 -0.35
N PRO A 202 7.92 6.69 -1.12
CA PRO A 202 7.50 6.63 -2.52
C PRO A 202 5.97 6.56 -2.67
N PHE A 203 5.28 5.98 -1.69
CA PHE A 203 3.82 5.83 -1.68
C PHE A 203 3.07 7.07 -1.17
N LYS A 204 3.78 8.07 -0.60
CA LYS A 204 3.19 9.33 -0.09
C LYS A 204 2.04 9.11 0.92
N VAL A 205 2.27 8.24 1.89
CA VAL A 205 1.25 7.79 2.87
C VAL A 205 1.51 8.22 4.31
N ARG A 206 2.46 9.12 4.51
CA ARG A 206 2.77 9.66 5.83
C ARG A 206 2.15 11.04 5.99
N ARG A 207 1.48 11.26 7.14
CA ARG A 207 0.71 12.47 7.43
C ARG A 207 1.34 13.27 8.57
N PHE A 208 1.31 14.57 8.47
CA PHE A 208 1.84 15.47 9.48
C PHE A 208 0.73 16.14 10.26
N ASN A 209 0.79 16.11 11.59
CA ASN A 209 -0.14 16.81 12.47
C ASN A 209 0.15 18.31 12.49
N TRP A 210 -0.56 19.06 11.70
CA TRP A 210 -0.40 20.52 11.61
C TRP A 210 -0.99 21.26 12.80
N PHE A 211 -1.99 20.68 13.46
CA PHE A 211 -2.77 21.35 14.50
C PHE A 211 -2.94 20.45 15.72
N HIS A 212 -3.22 21.10 16.85
CA HIS A 212 -3.70 20.39 18.03
C HIS A 212 -5.21 20.18 17.91
N TYR A 213 -5.61 19.19 17.14
CA TYR A 213 -7.02 18.94 16.80
C TYR A 213 -7.95 18.86 18.01
N PRO A 214 -7.58 18.26 19.15
CA PRO A 214 -8.44 18.16 20.32
C PRO A 214 -8.78 19.49 21.03
N GLY A 215 -8.11 20.56 20.72
CA GLY A 215 -8.30 21.82 21.40
C GLY A 215 -8.31 23.08 20.52
N TYR A 216 -8.48 22.86 19.20
CA TYR A 216 -8.47 23.96 18.25
C TYR A 216 -9.86 24.23 17.67
N ASP A 217 -10.41 25.41 17.96
CA ASP A 217 -11.80 25.79 17.64
C ASP A 217 -12.21 25.58 16.19
N LYS A 218 -11.28 25.71 15.26
CA LYS A 218 -11.51 25.47 13.83
C LYS A 218 -12.09 24.09 13.52
N PHE A 219 -11.78 23.09 14.35
CA PHE A 219 -12.16 21.70 14.10
C PHE A 219 -13.27 21.19 15.00
N GLN A 220 -13.93 22.06 15.77
CA GLN A 220 -15.01 21.67 16.70
C GLN A 220 -16.10 20.81 16.06
N ASN A 221 -16.45 21.08 14.80
CA ASN A 221 -17.52 20.36 14.08
C ASN A 221 -17.04 19.07 13.38
N PHE A 222 -15.73 18.82 13.34
CA PHE A 222 -15.17 17.69 12.58
C PHE A 222 -14.47 16.67 13.46
N ASN A 223 -14.00 17.08 14.63
CA ASN A 223 -13.15 16.26 15.47
C ASN A 223 -13.82 15.98 16.82
N PRO A 224 -14.18 14.73 17.11
CA PRO A 224 -14.89 14.38 18.34
C PRO A 224 -14.07 14.57 19.62
N ALA A 225 -12.77 14.84 19.53
CA ALA A 225 -11.88 14.96 20.67
C ALA A 225 -11.95 16.32 21.41
N GLN A 226 -12.91 17.19 21.09
CA GLN A 226 -12.98 18.57 21.61
C GLN A 226 -13.46 18.66 23.07
N ASP A 227 -14.45 17.87 23.46
CA ASP A 227 -15.00 17.90 24.83
C ASP A 227 -15.05 16.48 25.45
N ALA A 228 -15.43 16.42 26.72
CA ALA A 228 -15.45 15.18 27.47
C ALA A 228 -16.45 14.15 26.92
N ILE A 229 -17.58 14.58 26.37
CA ILE A 229 -18.61 13.72 25.81
C ILE A 229 -18.18 13.21 24.43
N GLN A 230 -17.70 14.10 23.58
CA GLN A 230 -17.23 13.74 22.24
C GLN A 230 -16.02 12.80 22.29
N ARG A 231 -15.18 12.89 23.31
CA ARG A 231 -14.05 11.96 23.52
C ARG A 231 -14.47 10.52 23.77
N MET A 232 -15.71 10.28 24.19
CA MET A 232 -16.20 8.92 24.43
C MET A 232 -16.32 8.07 23.15
N VAL A 233 -16.28 8.67 21.96
CA VAL A 233 -16.26 7.94 20.68
C VAL A 233 -14.85 7.50 20.27
N LEU A 234 -13.82 7.97 20.95
CA LEU A 234 -12.44 7.62 20.66
C LEU A 234 -12.12 6.21 21.17
N ASN A 235 -11.32 5.50 20.38
CA ASN A 235 -10.78 4.21 20.81
C ASN A 235 -9.78 4.41 21.97
N PRO A 236 -10.02 3.87 23.17
CA PRO A 236 -9.15 4.06 24.32
C PRO A 236 -7.78 3.38 24.18
N ASP A 237 -7.67 2.36 23.32
CA ASP A 237 -6.43 1.61 23.10
C ASP A 237 -5.45 2.34 22.16
N VAL A 238 -5.89 3.44 21.56
CA VAL A 238 -5.10 4.19 20.58
C VAL A 238 -4.91 5.64 21.03
N VAL A 239 -3.65 6.04 21.19
CA VAL A 239 -3.32 7.41 21.60
C VAL A 239 -3.77 8.44 20.54
N VAL A 240 -4.33 9.56 20.99
CA VAL A 240 -4.56 10.74 20.17
C VAL A 240 -3.25 11.51 20.07
N ARG A 241 -2.75 11.67 18.85
CA ARG A 241 -1.42 12.28 18.62
C ARG A 241 -1.47 13.80 18.75
N SER A 242 -0.39 14.36 19.23
CA SER A 242 -0.22 15.79 19.38
C SER A 242 0.20 16.47 18.07
N ARG A 243 0.09 17.81 18.05
CA ARG A 243 0.64 18.63 16.97
C ARG A 243 2.14 18.38 16.79
N GLY A 244 2.59 18.38 15.53
CA GLY A 244 4.01 18.35 15.19
C GLY A 244 4.62 16.96 14.98
N VAL A 245 3.82 15.90 15.08
CA VAL A 245 4.26 14.54 14.83
C VAL A 245 3.80 14.02 13.47
N MET A 246 4.49 12.98 12.96
CA MET A 246 4.07 12.25 11.77
C MET A 246 3.17 11.08 12.16
N GLU A 247 2.14 10.85 11.38
CA GLU A 247 1.23 9.70 11.50
C GLU A 247 1.21 8.83 10.25
N LYS A 248 0.87 7.57 10.41
CA LYS A 248 0.69 6.61 9.32
C LYS A 248 -0.04 5.37 9.79
N CYS A 249 -0.47 4.52 8.85
CA CYS A 249 -1.01 3.20 9.14
C CYS A 249 -0.08 2.39 10.05
N SER A 250 -0.64 1.73 11.06
CA SER A 250 0.05 0.87 12.03
C SER A 250 -0.31 -0.62 11.86
N LEU A 251 -1.08 -1.01 10.82
CA LEU A 251 -1.75 -2.31 10.69
C LEU A 251 -2.60 -2.66 11.92
N CYS A 252 -3.21 -1.64 12.52
CA CYS A 252 -4.03 -1.79 13.74
C CYS A 252 -3.33 -2.61 14.81
N VAL A 253 -2.09 -2.21 15.17
CA VAL A 253 -1.23 -2.95 16.12
C VAL A 253 -1.94 -3.30 17.43
N GLN A 254 -2.86 -2.46 17.91
CA GLN A 254 -3.69 -2.71 19.09
C GLN A 254 -4.54 -3.98 18.94
N ARG A 255 -5.15 -4.20 17.78
CA ARG A 255 -5.96 -5.40 17.50
C ARG A 255 -5.10 -6.65 17.42
N THR A 256 -3.94 -6.56 16.75
CA THR A 256 -2.98 -7.65 16.67
C THR A 256 -2.46 -8.05 18.07
N GLN A 257 -2.13 -7.05 18.90
CA GLN A 257 -1.67 -7.31 20.27
C GLN A 257 -2.79 -7.91 21.15
N SER A 258 -4.03 -7.44 20.97
CA SER A 258 -5.19 -8.03 21.68
C SER A 258 -5.39 -9.51 21.31
N ALA A 259 -5.38 -9.84 20.01
CA ALA A 259 -5.51 -11.22 19.56
C ALA A 259 -4.37 -12.12 20.10
N LYS A 260 -3.13 -11.65 20.08
CA LYS A 260 -1.98 -12.35 20.68
C LYS A 260 -2.15 -12.55 22.19
N LEU A 261 -2.67 -11.56 22.89
CA LEU A 261 -2.93 -11.65 24.32
C LEU A 261 -4.00 -12.69 24.63
N GLU A 262 -5.09 -12.73 23.87
CA GLU A 262 -6.14 -13.71 24.03
C GLU A 262 -5.65 -15.15 23.74
N ALA A 263 -4.89 -15.35 22.66
CA ALA A 263 -4.26 -16.63 22.38
C ALA A 263 -3.34 -17.09 23.52
N LYS A 264 -2.52 -16.18 24.04
CA LYS A 264 -1.64 -16.46 25.19
C LYS A 264 -2.43 -16.83 26.45
N LYS A 265 -3.54 -16.14 26.75
CA LYS A 265 -4.41 -16.45 27.88
C LYS A 265 -5.06 -17.83 27.73
N ALA A 266 -5.44 -18.19 26.51
CA ALA A 266 -6.00 -19.49 26.18
C ALA A 266 -4.94 -20.61 26.17
N GLY A 267 -3.65 -20.28 26.21
CA GLY A 267 -2.57 -21.26 26.06
C GLY A 267 -2.51 -21.92 24.68
N ALA A 268 -3.06 -21.25 23.65
CA ALA A 268 -3.17 -21.75 22.29
C ALA A 268 -2.31 -20.91 21.33
N PRO A 269 -1.90 -21.45 20.17
CA PRO A 269 -1.31 -20.64 19.12
C PRO A 269 -2.31 -19.61 18.59
N LEU A 270 -1.80 -18.54 17.98
CA LEU A 270 -2.66 -17.56 17.32
C LEU A 270 -3.25 -18.19 16.06
N GLU A 271 -4.57 -18.25 15.99
CA GLU A 271 -5.29 -18.78 14.82
C GLU A 271 -5.35 -17.73 13.70
N ASP A 272 -5.27 -18.16 12.44
CA ASP A 272 -5.46 -17.29 11.28
C ASP A 272 -6.85 -16.63 11.33
N GLY A 273 -6.92 -15.35 10.96
CA GLY A 273 -8.14 -14.55 11.01
C GLY A 273 -8.52 -14.03 12.41
N SER A 274 -7.89 -14.47 13.51
CA SER A 274 -8.14 -13.93 14.85
C SER A 274 -7.59 -12.50 15.01
N ALA A 275 -6.50 -12.18 14.34
CA ALA A 275 -5.97 -10.83 14.22
C ALA A 275 -6.45 -10.23 12.89
N ILE A 276 -7.35 -9.26 12.94
CA ILE A 276 -7.90 -8.60 11.75
C ILE A 276 -7.80 -7.08 11.87
N THR A 277 -7.38 -6.41 10.79
CA THR A 277 -7.36 -4.94 10.74
C THR A 277 -8.76 -4.38 10.53
N ALA A 278 -9.05 -3.19 11.06
CA ALA A 278 -10.36 -2.55 10.90
C ALA A 278 -10.75 -2.34 9.44
N CYS A 279 -9.78 -2.07 8.56
CA CYS A 279 -10.04 -1.89 7.13
C CYS A 279 -10.40 -3.21 6.42
N ALA A 280 -9.81 -4.34 6.84
CA ALA A 280 -10.17 -5.65 6.30
C ALA A 280 -11.57 -6.08 6.78
N GLU A 281 -11.83 -5.96 8.08
CA GLU A 281 -13.13 -6.28 8.69
C GLU A 281 -14.29 -5.48 8.09
N ALA A 282 -14.07 -4.19 7.81
CA ALA A 282 -15.10 -3.31 7.25
C ALA A 282 -15.27 -3.43 5.73
N CYS A 283 -14.49 -4.27 5.05
CA CYS A 283 -14.54 -4.37 3.60
C CYS A 283 -15.75 -5.20 3.14
N PRO A 284 -16.79 -4.60 2.50
CA PRO A 284 -18.02 -5.33 2.16
C PRO A 284 -17.84 -6.39 1.06
N THR A 285 -16.72 -6.31 0.33
CA THR A 285 -16.42 -7.23 -0.78
C THR A 285 -15.27 -8.19 -0.45
N ASN A 286 -14.79 -8.18 0.80
CA ASN A 286 -13.63 -8.96 1.25
C ASN A 286 -12.39 -8.78 0.33
N ALA A 287 -12.22 -7.55 -0.20
CA ALA A 287 -11.10 -7.25 -1.08
C ALA A 287 -9.77 -7.13 -0.34
N ILE A 288 -9.78 -7.03 0.99
CA ILE A 288 -8.59 -6.85 1.83
C ILE A 288 -8.43 -8.08 2.72
N THR A 289 -7.34 -8.80 2.55
CA THR A 289 -6.94 -9.94 3.38
C THR A 289 -5.73 -9.53 4.22
N PHE A 290 -5.76 -9.83 5.52
CA PHE A 290 -4.68 -9.52 6.47
C PHE A 290 -4.36 -10.75 7.31
N GLY A 291 -3.08 -11.00 7.57
CA GLY A 291 -2.66 -12.14 8.39
C GLY A 291 -1.14 -12.26 8.50
N ASP A 292 -0.70 -13.42 8.94
CA ASP A 292 0.70 -13.77 9.13
C ASP A 292 1.29 -14.38 7.85
N LEU A 293 2.28 -13.72 7.25
CA LEU A 293 2.99 -14.19 6.05
C LEU A 293 3.94 -15.36 6.35
N ASN A 294 4.34 -15.55 7.59
CA ASN A 294 5.17 -16.68 8.00
C ASN A 294 4.36 -17.96 8.23
N ASP A 295 3.04 -17.83 8.39
CA ASP A 295 2.14 -18.98 8.43
C ASP A 295 1.80 -19.41 6.99
N THR A 296 2.34 -20.54 6.58
CA THR A 296 2.11 -21.11 5.23
C THR A 296 0.67 -21.56 4.99
N SER A 297 -0.12 -21.73 6.05
CA SER A 297 -1.54 -22.11 5.98
C SER A 297 -2.49 -20.90 5.97
N SER A 298 -1.99 -19.68 6.22
CA SER A 298 -2.81 -18.48 6.31
C SER A 298 -3.42 -18.07 4.97
N GLU A 299 -4.60 -17.45 5.03
CA GLU A 299 -5.30 -16.93 3.86
C GLU A 299 -4.46 -15.85 3.14
N VAL A 300 -3.79 -14.97 3.90
CA VAL A 300 -2.94 -13.95 3.32
C VAL A 300 -1.76 -14.55 2.56
N ARG A 301 -1.15 -15.62 3.07
CA ARG A 301 -0.06 -16.31 2.40
C ARG A 301 -0.53 -16.94 1.07
N SER A 302 -1.67 -17.64 1.10
CA SER A 302 -2.29 -18.18 -0.11
C SER A 302 -2.58 -17.10 -1.16
N THR A 303 -3.03 -15.92 -0.70
CA THR A 303 -3.26 -14.76 -1.58
C THR A 303 -1.96 -14.20 -2.15
N TYR A 304 -0.89 -14.14 -1.36
CA TYR A 304 0.44 -13.71 -1.82
C TYR A 304 1.02 -14.63 -2.90
N ASP A 305 0.77 -15.92 -2.80
CA ASP A 305 1.27 -16.91 -3.76
C ASP A 305 0.42 -16.97 -5.04
N ASN A 306 -0.65 -16.18 -5.14
CA ASN A 306 -1.49 -16.09 -6.31
C ASN A 306 -0.74 -15.46 -7.50
N ASN A 307 -0.96 -15.97 -8.71
CA ASN A 307 -0.34 -15.45 -9.94
C ASN A 307 -0.64 -13.98 -10.22
N ARG A 308 -1.78 -13.45 -9.74
CA ARG A 308 -2.16 -12.04 -9.89
C ARG A 308 -1.42 -11.10 -8.94
N THR A 309 -0.70 -11.62 -7.96
CA THR A 309 -0.06 -10.79 -6.92
C THR A 309 1.14 -10.04 -7.46
N TYR A 310 1.24 -8.76 -7.09
CA TYR A 310 2.36 -7.86 -7.37
C TYR A 310 2.52 -6.86 -6.24
N HIS A 311 3.66 -6.20 -6.18
CA HIS A 311 3.90 -5.07 -5.27
C HIS A 311 3.89 -3.75 -6.05
N ALA A 312 3.31 -2.70 -5.47
CA ALA A 312 3.37 -1.39 -6.09
C ALA A 312 4.81 -0.84 -6.05
N LEU A 313 5.28 -0.27 -7.17
CA LEU A 313 6.63 0.29 -7.31
C LEU A 313 7.74 -0.74 -6.98
N GLU A 314 7.64 -1.95 -7.50
CA GLU A 314 8.63 -3.02 -7.32
C GLU A 314 10.05 -2.56 -7.66
N GLU A 315 10.17 -1.72 -8.70
CA GLU A 315 11.43 -1.17 -9.19
C GLU A 315 12.19 -0.28 -8.19
N VAL A 316 11.51 0.17 -7.14
CA VAL A 316 12.15 0.99 -6.08
C VAL A 316 12.89 0.11 -5.05
N GLY A 317 12.63 -1.20 -5.02
CA GLY A 317 13.33 -2.16 -4.16
C GLY A 317 13.05 -2.01 -2.66
N VAL A 318 11.91 -1.44 -2.27
CA VAL A 318 11.59 -1.20 -0.84
C VAL A 318 10.96 -2.40 -0.11
N GLN A 319 10.72 -3.50 -0.80
CA GLN A 319 10.15 -4.75 -0.28
C GLN A 319 8.89 -4.54 0.60
N PRO A 320 7.74 -4.20 -0.01
CA PRO A 320 6.50 -3.98 0.74
C PRO A 320 5.96 -5.26 1.38
N ASN A 321 5.32 -5.13 2.56
CA ASN A 321 4.48 -6.17 3.18
C ASN A 321 3.00 -6.03 2.80
N VAL A 322 2.67 -5.14 1.88
CA VAL A 322 1.34 -5.03 1.29
C VAL A 322 1.44 -5.39 -0.18
N ALA A 323 0.65 -6.35 -0.62
CA ALA A 323 0.57 -6.79 -1.99
C ALA A 323 -0.77 -6.43 -2.61
N TYR A 324 -0.81 -6.37 -3.93
CA TYR A 324 -2.02 -6.14 -4.70
C TYR A 324 -2.24 -7.26 -5.70
N LEU A 325 -3.50 -7.61 -5.93
CA LEU A 325 -3.87 -8.51 -7.00
C LEU A 325 -4.32 -7.70 -8.22
N THR A 326 -3.73 -8.01 -9.36
CA THR A 326 -4.04 -7.38 -10.64
C THR A 326 -5.54 -7.35 -10.91
N LYS A 327 -6.05 -6.21 -11.37
CA LYS A 327 -7.45 -6.05 -11.80
C LYS A 327 -7.71 -6.88 -13.04
N VAL A 328 -8.66 -7.79 -12.98
CA VAL A 328 -9.15 -8.55 -14.13
C VAL A 328 -10.48 -7.96 -14.59
N ARG A 329 -10.57 -7.61 -15.87
CA ARG A 329 -11.75 -7.03 -16.49
C ARG A 329 -12.39 -8.02 -17.44
N ASN A 330 -13.71 -8.12 -17.39
CA ASN A 330 -14.49 -8.88 -18.37
C ASN A 330 -14.88 -7.97 -19.55
N THR A 331 -13.88 -7.47 -20.25
CA THR A 331 -14.01 -6.68 -21.47
C THR A 331 -13.24 -7.37 -22.58
N PRO A 332 -13.70 -7.28 -23.86
CA PRO A 332 -12.92 -7.78 -24.98
C PRO A 332 -11.55 -7.09 -25.06
N ASN A 333 -10.58 -7.78 -25.59
CA ASN A 333 -9.29 -7.17 -25.90
C ASN A 333 -9.50 -6.08 -26.95
N SER A 334 -8.99 -4.88 -26.68
CA SER A 334 -9.03 -3.73 -27.60
C SER A 334 -7.86 -3.77 -28.56
#